data_fd31accad4a239cdbe22ba1e51d70e6f
#
_entry.id   fd31accad4a239cdbe22ba1e51d70e6f
#
_cell.length_a   1.000
_cell.length_b   1.000
_cell.length_c   1.000
_cell.angle_alpha   90.00
_cell.angle_beta   90.00
_cell.angle_gamma   90.00
#
_symmetry.space_group_name_H-M   'P 1'
#
loop_
_entity.id
_entity.type
_entity.pdbx_description
1 polymer ?
#
loop_
_entity_poly.entity_id
_entity_poly.type
_entity_poly.pdbx_seq_one_letter_code
_entity_poly.pdbx_strand_id
1 'polypeptide(L)'
;MLFETNIDFEPVSLKRHRHRLKGGTYDPSKKDKDEFVKVLGGFPEDKMTKPITCVLDFYCKRPKNHYRSGKYADLLKDNAPKYNTNNKDLDNMVKFVLDALNDKLYVDDCQIIEIKCRKLYAEKNGYIYAKFEEIIEDES
;
A
#
# COMPACT_ATOMS: atom_id res chain seq x y z
N MET A 1 3.55 -10.07 17.82
CA MET A 1 2.75 -10.49 16.64
C MET A 1 3.39 -9.94 15.38
N LEU A 2 3.41 -10.75 14.36
CA LEU A 2 3.93 -10.39 13.03
C LEU A 2 2.85 -10.64 11.98
N PHE A 3 2.59 -9.64 11.15
CA PHE A 3 1.70 -9.75 9.99
C PHE A 3 2.50 -9.40 8.75
N GLU A 4 2.70 -10.37 7.87
CA GLU A 4 3.51 -10.20 6.68
C GLU A 4 2.81 -10.86 5.49
N THR A 5 2.64 -10.12 4.39
CA THR A 5 1.94 -10.64 3.22
C THR A 5 2.26 -9.85 1.96
N ASN A 6 2.04 -10.47 0.81
CA ASN A 6 1.95 -9.78 -0.47
C ASN A 6 0.47 -9.62 -0.81
N ILE A 7 0.08 -8.41 -1.16
CA ILE A 7 -1.31 -8.07 -1.45
C ILE A 7 -1.42 -7.80 -2.95
N ASP A 8 -2.20 -8.62 -3.64
CA ASP A 8 -2.39 -8.52 -5.10
C ASP A 8 -3.35 -7.37 -5.43
N PHE A 9 -2.85 -6.17 -5.24
CA PHE A 9 -3.61 -4.93 -5.40
C PHE A 9 -2.67 -3.87 -5.97
N GLU A 10 -3.04 -3.28 -7.12
CA GLU A 10 -2.24 -2.21 -7.73
C GLU A 10 -2.18 -1.01 -6.78
N PRO A 11 -0.97 -0.54 -6.41
CA PRO A 11 -0.85 0.58 -5.49
C PRO A 11 -1.58 1.82 -5.96
N VAL A 12 -2.31 2.46 -5.05
CA VAL A 12 -3.03 3.70 -5.30
C VAL A 12 -2.68 4.71 -4.22
N SER A 13 -2.87 5.99 -4.53
CA SER A 13 -2.70 7.09 -3.58
C SER A 13 -4.00 7.40 -2.89
N LEU A 14 -3.92 7.76 -1.61
CA LEU A 14 -5.09 8.24 -0.87
C LEU A 14 -5.60 9.53 -1.51
N LYS A 15 -6.91 9.58 -1.74
CA LYS A 15 -7.57 10.78 -2.27
C LYS A 15 -8.06 11.64 -1.11
N ARG A 16 -8.01 12.97 -1.29
CA ARG A 16 -8.52 13.89 -0.27
C ARG A 16 -10.03 13.75 -0.13
N HIS A 17 -10.52 13.90 1.11
CA HIS A 17 -11.96 13.98 1.35
C HIS A 17 -12.55 15.19 0.63
N ARG A 18 -13.77 15.03 0.13
CA ARG A 18 -14.47 16.08 -0.60
C ARG A 18 -15.78 16.42 0.08
N HIS A 19 -16.15 17.69 0.01
CA HIS A 19 -17.45 18.15 0.51
C HIS A 19 -18.53 17.93 -0.55
N ARG A 20 -19.69 17.48 -0.09
CA ARG A 20 -20.86 17.35 -0.96
C ARG A 20 -21.64 18.68 -0.92
N LEU A 21 -22.34 18.98 -2.05
CA LEU A 21 -23.18 20.18 -2.14
C LEU A 21 -24.31 20.17 -1.10
N LYS A 22 -24.78 19.01 -0.69
CA LYS A 22 -25.86 18.85 0.29
C LYS A 22 -25.37 18.04 1.50
N GLY A 23 -24.47 18.65 2.27
CA GLY A 23 -24.08 18.15 3.57
C GLY A 23 -23.00 17.11 3.59
N GLY A 24 -22.06 17.31 4.48
CA GLY A 24 -21.05 16.37 4.86
C GLY A 24 -19.88 16.22 3.90
N THR A 25 -18.87 15.53 4.39
CA THR A 25 -17.72 15.09 3.60
C THR A 25 -17.90 13.62 3.24
N TYR A 26 -17.27 13.20 2.16
CA TYR A 26 -17.21 11.79 1.82
C TYR A 26 -15.76 11.41 1.49
N ASP A 27 -15.44 10.13 1.68
CA ASP A 27 -14.12 9.59 1.39
C ASP A 27 -14.11 9.02 -0.04
N PRO A 28 -13.46 9.70 -1.02
CA PRO A 28 -13.40 9.20 -2.38
C PRO A 28 -12.54 7.94 -2.52
N SER A 29 -11.75 7.59 -1.49
CA SER A 29 -10.94 6.37 -1.47
C SER A 29 -11.63 5.18 -0.82
N LYS A 30 -12.86 5.35 -0.32
CA LYS A 30 -13.56 4.28 0.41
C LYS A 30 -13.70 3.00 -0.41
N LYS A 31 -14.07 3.12 -1.67
CA LYS A 31 -14.24 1.97 -2.56
C LYS A 31 -12.92 1.22 -2.74
N ASP A 32 -11.83 1.95 -2.96
CA ASP A 32 -10.51 1.35 -3.12
C ASP A 32 -10.02 0.69 -1.83
N LYS A 33 -10.29 1.31 -0.67
CA LYS A 33 -9.95 0.72 0.62
C LYS A 33 -10.72 -0.57 0.87
N ASP A 34 -12.02 -0.59 0.56
CA ASP A 34 -12.85 -1.78 0.72
C ASP A 34 -12.34 -2.91 -0.18
N GLU A 35 -11.97 -2.60 -1.42
CA GLU A 35 -11.41 -3.58 -2.35
C GLU A 35 -10.06 -4.11 -1.85
N PHE A 36 -9.20 -3.23 -1.34
CA PHE A 36 -7.91 -3.58 -0.78
C PHE A 36 -8.06 -4.57 0.38
N VAL A 37 -8.97 -4.28 1.31
CA VAL A 37 -9.25 -5.14 2.46
C VAL A 37 -9.80 -6.49 2.01
N LYS A 38 -10.66 -6.49 0.99
CA LYS A 38 -11.23 -7.71 0.43
C LYS A 38 -10.17 -8.61 -0.18
N VAL A 39 -9.24 -8.02 -0.96
CA VAL A 39 -8.14 -8.75 -1.59
C VAL A 39 -7.19 -9.31 -0.53
N LEU A 40 -6.99 -8.57 0.56
CA LEU A 40 -6.14 -9.02 1.67
C LEU A 40 -6.65 -10.35 2.27
N GLY A 41 -7.96 -10.53 2.34
CA GLY A 41 -8.57 -11.82 2.66
C GLY A 41 -8.86 -12.08 4.12
N GLY A 42 -8.27 -11.36 5.05
CA GLY A 42 -8.56 -11.52 6.47
C GLY A 42 -7.48 -11.01 7.38
N PHE A 43 -7.83 -10.90 8.66
CA PHE A 43 -6.97 -10.36 9.69
C PHE A 43 -6.79 -11.38 10.82
N PRO A 44 -5.71 -11.23 11.63
CA PRO A 44 -5.61 -12.00 12.87
C PRO A 44 -6.85 -11.78 13.75
N GLU A 45 -7.16 -12.76 14.59
CA GLU A 45 -8.32 -12.69 15.47
C GLU A 45 -8.27 -11.47 16.39
N ASP A 46 -7.09 -11.19 16.94
CA ASP A 46 -6.88 -10.04 17.82
C ASP A 46 -6.11 -8.94 17.09
N LYS A 47 -6.53 -7.70 17.29
CA LYS A 47 -5.80 -6.54 16.77
C LYS A 47 -4.50 -6.34 17.50
N MET A 48 -3.51 -5.79 16.81
CA MET A 48 -2.27 -5.37 17.42
C MET A 48 -2.54 -4.20 18.37
N THR A 49 -1.96 -4.25 19.57
CA THR A 49 -2.18 -3.23 20.61
C THR A 49 -0.90 -2.54 21.05
N LYS A 50 0.26 -3.01 20.62
CA LYS A 50 1.57 -2.52 21.00
C LYS A 50 2.16 -1.60 19.92
N PRO A 51 3.29 -0.92 20.20
CA PRO A 51 3.98 -0.18 19.14
C PRO A 51 4.35 -1.09 17.96
N ILE A 52 4.27 -0.55 16.75
CA ILE A 52 4.41 -1.32 15.52
C ILE A 52 5.51 -0.71 14.64
N THR A 53 6.37 -1.57 14.07
CA THR A 53 7.22 -1.21 12.95
C THR A 53 6.59 -1.74 11.66
N CYS A 54 6.76 -1.00 10.57
CA CYS A 54 6.08 -1.28 9.32
C CYS A 54 7.05 -1.20 8.15
N VAL A 55 6.95 -2.16 7.23
CA VAL A 55 7.65 -2.11 5.94
C VAL A 55 6.59 -2.21 4.84
N LEU A 56 6.62 -1.26 3.91
CA LEU A 56 5.70 -1.23 2.78
C LEU A 56 6.50 -1.02 1.49
N ASP A 57 6.44 -2.00 0.59
CA ASP A 57 7.02 -1.89 -0.74
C ASP A 57 5.90 -1.91 -1.77
N PHE A 58 5.81 -0.83 -2.54
CA PHE A 58 4.76 -0.63 -3.54
C PHE A 58 5.31 -0.97 -4.92
N TYR A 59 4.89 -2.10 -5.46
CA TYR A 59 5.28 -2.55 -6.79
C TYR A 59 4.20 -2.13 -7.78
N CYS A 60 4.49 -1.07 -8.54
CA CYS A 60 3.56 -0.51 -9.51
C CYS A 60 3.77 -1.14 -10.88
N LYS A 61 2.67 -1.41 -11.57
CA LYS A 61 2.72 -1.91 -12.94
C LYS A 61 3.41 -0.89 -13.84
N ARG A 62 4.34 -1.34 -14.67
CA ARG A 62 5.02 -0.46 -15.63
C ARG A 62 4.06 0.00 -16.72
N PRO A 63 4.16 1.26 -17.18
CA PRO A 63 3.44 1.70 -18.35
C PRO A 63 3.83 0.88 -19.58
N LYS A 64 2.89 0.73 -20.49
CA LYS A 64 3.10 -0.03 -21.73
C LYS A 64 4.28 0.49 -22.55
N ASN A 65 4.55 1.80 -22.52
CA ASN A 65 5.64 2.42 -23.27
C ASN A 65 7.04 2.10 -22.72
N HIS A 66 7.15 1.41 -21.57
CA HIS A 66 8.44 0.91 -21.06
C HIS A 66 8.86 -0.38 -21.78
N TYR A 67 7.95 -1.01 -22.52
CA TYR A 67 8.19 -2.27 -23.21
C TYR A 67 8.41 -2.07 -24.71
N ARG A 68 9.07 -3.02 -25.33
CA ARG A 68 9.23 -3.05 -26.79
C ARG A 68 7.88 -3.36 -27.44
N SER A 69 7.82 -3.20 -28.76
CA SER A 69 6.59 -3.44 -29.51
C SER A 69 6.64 -4.76 -30.28
N GLY A 70 5.49 -5.18 -30.83
CA GLY A 70 5.35 -6.37 -31.65
C GLY A 70 5.63 -7.66 -30.89
N LYS A 71 6.41 -8.55 -31.46
CA LYS A 71 6.72 -9.86 -30.84
C LYS A 71 7.61 -9.76 -29.61
N TYR A 72 8.20 -8.59 -29.37
CA TYR A 72 9.04 -8.34 -28.21
C TYR A 72 8.33 -7.51 -27.13
N ALA A 73 7.00 -7.47 -27.15
CA ALA A 73 6.21 -6.62 -26.26
C ALA A 73 6.34 -6.99 -24.78
N ASP A 74 6.86 -8.15 -24.45
CA ASP A 74 7.12 -8.60 -23.08
C ASP A 74 8.53 -8.23 -22.58
N LEU A 75 9.36 -7.64 -23.44
CA LEU A 75 10.73 -7.24 -23.10
C LEU A 75 10.79 -5.72 -22.87
N LEU A 76 11.54 -5.33 -21.83
CA LEU A 76 11.76 -3.91 -21.54
C LEU A 76 12.66 -3.28 -22.61
N LYS A 77 12.41 -1.99 -22.89
CA LYS A 77 13.31 -1.18 -23.69
C LYS A 77 14.61 -0.98 -22.91
N ASP A 78 15.72 -0.80 -23.65
CA ASP A 78 17.04 -0.56 -23.04
C ASP A 78 17.05 0.69 -22.16
N ASN A 79 16.25 1.71 -22.52
CA ASN A 79 16.14 2.96 -21.77
C ASN A 79 14.97 2.99 -20.79
N ALA A 80 14.33 1.85 -20.52
CA ALA A 80 13.24 1.80 -19.55
C ALA A 80 13.74 2.26 -18.17
N PRO A 81 13.00 3.15 -17.48
CA PRO A 81 13.42 3.64 -16.17
C PRO A 81 13.57 2.50 -15.17
N LYS A 82 14.67 2.53 -14.42
CA LYS A 82 14.91 1.56 -13.35
C LYS A 82 14.15 1.96 -12.08
N TYR A 83 14.15 3.26 -11.77
CA TYR A 83 13.51 3.79 -10.56
C TYR A 83 12.12 4.31 -10.89
N ASN A 84 11.19 4.07 -9.98
CA ASN A 84 9.79 4.45 -10.17
C ASN A 84 9.56 5.90 -9.72
N THR A 85 9.49 6.81 -10.66
CA THR A 85 9.18 8.22 -10.42
C THR A 85 7.82 8.60 -11.02
N ASN A 86 6.88 7.64 -11.08
CA ASN A 86 5.54 7.94 -11.58
C ASN A 86 4.86 9.02 -10.73
N ASN A 87 3.73 9.52 -11.18
CA ASN A 87 3.05 10.66 -10.55
C ASN A 87 2.29 10.33 -9.26
N LYS A 88 2.37 9.10 -8.76
CA LYS A 88 1.78 8.73 -7.48
C LYS A 88 2.75 9.04 -6.35
N ASP A 89 2.31 9.81 -5.36
CA ASP A 89 3.16 10.17 -4.22
C ASP A 89 3.29 9.01 -3.25
N LEU A 90 4.53 8.67 -2.91
CA LEU A 90 4.82 7.57 -1.99
C LEU A 90 4.14 7.75 -0.63
N ASP A 91 4.18 8.97 -0.06
CA ASP A 91 3.55 9.23 1.24
C ASP A 91 2.04 9.03 1.21
N ASN A 92 1.37 9.36 0.10
CA ASN A 92 -0.07 9.15 -0.05
C ASN A 92 -0.41 7.68 -0.25
N MET A 93 0.49 6.90 -0.83
CA MET A 93 0.33 5.45 -0.93
C MET A 93 0.44 4.79 0.44
N VAL A 94 1.40 5.24 1.26
CA VAL A 94 1.54 4.78 2.64
C VAL A 94 0.27 5.12 3.44
N LYS A 95 -0.19 6.35 3.35
CA LYS A 95 -1.43 6.79 4.04
C LYS A 95 -2.64 5.94 3.65
N PHE A 96 -2.75 5.59 2.37
CA PHE A 96 -3.83 4.73 1.89
C PHE A 96 -3.84 3.39 2.64
N VAL A 97 -2.69 2.71 2.70
CA VAL A 97 -2.58 1.41 3.36
C VAL A 97 -2.87 1.53 4.85
N LEU A 98 -2.23 2.49 5.52
CA LEU A 98 -2.41 2.66 6.96
C LEU A 98 -3.85 2.99 7.32
N ASP A 99 -4.50 3.80 6.52
CA ASP A 99 -5.89 4.19 6.72
C ASP A 99 -6.85 3.01 6.47
N ALA A 100 -6.58 2.21 5.44
CA ALA A 100 -7.38 1.04 5.13
C ALA A 100 -7.30 -0.03 6.22
N LEU A 101 -6.15 -0.15 6.89
CA LEU A 101 -5.93 -1.15 7.95
C LEU A 101 -6.27 -0.63 9.34
N ASN A 102 -6.56 0.65 9.48
CA ASN A 102 -6.87 1.26 10.77
C ASN A 102 -8.12 0.62 11.39
N ASP A 103 -8.04 0.28 12.66
CA ASP A 103 -9.10 -0.41 13.41
C ASP A 103 -9.46 -1.79 12.83
N LYS A 104 -8.56 -2.38 12.06
CA LYS A 104 -8.69 -3.74 11.51
C LYS A 104 -7.51 -4.61 11.91
N LEU A 105 -6.31 -4.23 11.51
CA LEU A 105 -5.07 -4.93 11.88
C LEU A 105 -4.55 -4.45 13.24
N TYR A 106 -4.68 -3.17 13.51
CA TYR A 106 -4.28 -2.52 14.76
C TYR A 106 -5.41 -1.61 15.24
N VAL A 107 -5.33 -1.18 16.50
CA VAL A 107 -6.38 -0.34 17.08
C VAL A 107 -6.39 1.06 16.47
N ASP A 108 -5.18 1.66 16.33
CA ASP A 108 -5.04 3.00 15.78
C ASP A 108 -3.66 3.14 15.15
N ASP A 109 -3.59 3.88 14.05
CA ASP A 109 -2.35 4.10 13.30
C ASP A 109 -1.31 4.90 14.13
N CYS A 110 -1.70 5.53 15.23
CA CYS A 110 -0.75 6.17 16.16
C CYS A 110 0.21 5.17 16.81
N GLN A 111 -0.08 3.86 16.74
CA GLN A 111 0.81 2.80 17.22
C GLN A 111 2.04 2.63 16.33
N ILE A 112 2.00 3.12 15.10
CA ILE A 112 3.09 2.92 14.15
C ILE A 112 4.20 3.93 14.44
N ILE A 113 5.36 3.41 14.84
CA ILE A 113 6.49 4.24 15.27
C ILE A 113 7.63 4.27 14.26
N GLU A 114 7.63 3.37 13.29
CA GLU A 114 8.65 3.31 12.25
C GLU A 114 8.04 2.79 10.97
N ILE A 115 8.34 3.46 9.85
CA ILE A 115 7.90 3.02 8.52
C ILE A 115 9.11 3.04 7.59
N LYS A 116 9.35 1.90 6.94
CA LYS A 116 10.27 1.81 5.79
C LYS A 116 9.42 1.56 4.57
N CYS A 117 9.54 2.40 3.56
CA CYS A 117 8.70 2.28 2.37
C CYS A 117 9.48 2.58 1.11
N ARG A 118 9.10 1.90 0.02
CA ARG A 118 9.70 2.09 -1.29
C ARG A 118 8.65 2.03 -2.37
N LYS A 119 8.88 2.74 -3.44
CA LYS A 119 8.06 2.71 -4.65
C LYS A 119 8.89 2.10 -5.77
N LEU A 120 8.46 0.96 -6.26
CA LEU A 120 9.20 0.11 -7.20
C LEU A 120 8.33 -0.19 -8.42
N TYR A 121 8.92 -0.79 -9.44
CA TYR A 121 8.16 -1.34 -10.56
C TYR A 121 7.99 -2.85 -10.40
N ALA A 122 6.78 -3.34 -10.67
CA ALA A 122 6.50 -4.76 -10.73
C ALA A 122 6.98 -5.36 -12.05
N GLU A 123 7.29 -6.65 -12.05
CA GLU A 123 7.63 -7.36 -13.29
C GLU A 123 6.41 -7.55 -14.19
N LYS A 124 5.22 -7.73 -13.59
CA LYS A 124 3.95 -7.90 -14.30
C LYS A 124 2.88 -7.04 -13.62
N ASN A 125 1.94 -7.67 -12.94
CA ASN A 125 0.89 -6.96 -12.23
C ASN A 125 1.42 -6.32 -10.95
N GLY A 126 0.87 -5.17 -10.59
CA GLY A 126 1.25 -4.49 -9.37
C GLY A 126 0.81 -5.24 -8.12
N TYR A 127 1.53 -5.03 -7.04
CA TYR A 127 1.21 -5.61 -5.73
C TYR A 127 1.90 -4.80 -4.64
N ILE A 128 1.47 -5.05 -3.41
CA ILE A 128 2.05 -4.38 -2.23
C ILE A 128 2.60 -5.46 -1.30
N TYR A 129 3.90 -5.33 -0.95
CA TYR A 129 4.46 -6.12 0.14
C TYR A 129 4.28 -5.34 1.43
N ALA A 130 3.69 -5.97 2.43
CA ALA A 130 3.42 -5.34 3.72
C ALA A 130 3.91 -6.22 4.87
N LYS A 131 4.61 -5.60 5.81
CA LYS A 131 5.07 -6.25 7.03
C LYS A 131 4.81 -5.33 8.20
N PHE A 132 4.04 -5.81 9.17
CA PHE A 132 3.73 -5.10 10.41
C PHE A 132 4.16 -5.98 11.57
N GLU A 133 4.99 -5.43 12.45
CA GLU A 133 5.53 -6.19 13.58
C GLU A 133 5.37 -5.41 14.88
N GLU A 134 4.72 -6.04 15.85
CA GLU A 134 4.63 -5.45 17.18
C GLU A 134 5.97 -5.54 17.90
N ILE A 135 6.35 -4.44 18.57
CA ILE A 135 7.54 -4.42 19.41
C ILE A 135 7.16 -4.93 20.80
N ILE A 136 7.89 -5.94 21.25
CA ILE A 136 7.73 -6.45 22.60
C ILE A 136 8.71 -5.68 23.47
N GLU A 137 8.17 -4.91 24.43
CA GLU A 137 9.01 -4.18 25.37
C GLU A 137 9.58 -5.16 26.40
N ASP A 138 10.90 -5.11 26.58
CA ASP A 138 11.52 -5.90 27.62
C ASP A 138 11.16 -5.33 28.98
N GLU A 139 10.64 -6.18 29.86
CA GLU A 139 10.40 -5.85 31.25
C GLU A 139 11.72 -5.94 32.04
N SER A 140 12.58 -4.99 31.80
CA SER A 140 13.84 -4.98 32.57
C SER A 140 13.83 -3.92 33.65
#